data_d6ecb44a474a7d9ca6d924dfdc419d8d
#
_entry.id   d6ecb44a474a7d9ca6d924dfdc419d8d
#
_cell.length_a   1.000
_cell.length_b   1.000
_cell.length_c   1.000
_cell.angle_alpha   90.00
_cell.angle_beta   90.00
_cell.angle_gamma   90.00
#
_symmetry.space_group_name_H-M   'P 1'
#
loop_
_entity.id
_entity.type
_entity.pdbx_description
1 polymer ?
#
loop_
_entity_poly.entity_id
_entity_poly.type
_entity_poly.pdbx_seq_one_letter_code
_entity_poly.pdbx_strand_id
1 'polypeptide(L)'
;MLKLFKLITVALLTLSASIVSAEIKPAVIFDMGGKFDKSFNESVFNGAQRFTKETGIKVMEFEVTNEAQREQGMRKMAQRGANVIVCVGFAQADACDKVAKEFPNTKFSIIDVGWLDNANMRQYVFNEHEGSFLVGALAAMASKTGKVGFVGGMDIPLIRKFACGYVQGAKAVNSKVEVYQNMTGTTP
;
A
#
# COMPACT_ATOMS: atom_id res chain seq x y z
N MET A 1 -60.40 -3.37 -21.41
CA MET A 1 -59.04 -3.65 -21.87
C MET A 1 -58.12 -2.41 -21.81
N LEU A 2 -58.52 -1.23 -22.23
CA LEU A 2 -57.69 -0.03 -22.29
C LEU A 2 -57.20 0.48 -20.90
N LYS A 3 -58.02 0.32 -19.82
CA LYS A 3 -57.63 0.74 -18.46
C LYS A 3 -56.62 -0.19 -17.81
N LEU A 4 -56.62 -1.49 -18.13
CA LEU A 4 -55.69 -2.49 -17.63
C LEU A 4 -54.28 -2.29 -18.25
N PHE A 5 -54.27 -1.91 -19.53
CA PHE A 5 -52.99 -1.62 -20.24
C PHE A 5 -52.27 -0.38 -19.67
N LYS A 6 -53.00 0.66 -19.26
CA LYS A 6 -52.44 1.85 -18.66
C LYS A 6 -51.85 1.59 -17.25
N LEU A 7 -52.43 0.69 -16.46
CA LEU A 7 -51.89 0.32 -15.14
C LEU A 7 -50.59 -0.47 -15.27
N ILE A 8 -50.46 -1.36 -16.27
CA ILE A 8 -49.25 -2.16 -16.49
C ILE A 8 -48.09 -1.29 -16.97
N THR A 9 -48.40 -0.26 -17.82
CA THR A 9 -47.36 0.65 -18.31
C THR A 9 -46.81 1.57 -17.22
N VAL A 10 -47.63 1.97 -16.25
CA VAL A 10 -47.19 2.76 -15.09
C VAL A 10 -46.36 1.91 -14.09
N ALA A 11 -46.72 0.64 -13.91
CA ALA A 11 -45.96 -0.28 -13.04
C ALA A 11 -44.57 -0.63 -13.61
N LEU A 12 -44.40 -0.67 -14.96
CA LEU A 12 -43.09 -0.92 -15.57
C LEU A 12 -42.14 0.32 -15.50
N LEU A 13 -42.69 1.53 -15.41
CA LEU A 13 -41.89 2.77 -15.35
C LEU A 13 -41.33 3.05 -13.93
N THR A 14 -41.88 2.41 -12.90
CA THR A 14 -41.41 2.63 -11.51
C THR A 14 -40.33 1.62 -11.08
N LEU A 15 -39.97 0.65 -11.91
CA LEU A 15 -38.92 -0.33 -11.62
C LEU A 15 -37.54 0.06 -12.20
N SER A 16 -37.36 1.33 -12.53
CA SER A 16 -36.01 1.89 -12.72
C SER A 16 -35.37 1.99 -11.33
N ALA A 17 -34.99 0.84 -10.77
CA ALA A 17 -34.13 0.79 -9.61
C ALA A 17 -32.87 1.57 -9.98
N SER A 18 -32.77 2.80 -9.51
CA SER A 18 -31.54 3.56 -9.53
C SER A 18 -30.50 2.68 -8.85
N ILE A 19 -29.62 2.06 -9.64
CA ILE A 19 -28.41 1.48 -9.09
C ILE A 19 -27.65 2.67 -8.53
N VAL A 20 -27.89 2.96 -7.24
CA VAL A 20 -27.08 3.92 -6.49
C VAL A 20 -25.71 3.26 -6.39
N SER A 21 -24.88 3.51 -7.39
CA SER A 21 -23.45 3.23 -7.26
C SER A 21 -22.99 4.00 -6.05
N ALA A 22 -22.59 3.29 -5.00
CA ALA A 22 -22.06 3.94 -3.81
C ALA A 22 -20.89 4.84 -4.25
N GLU A 23 -20.99 6.13 -3.92
CA GLU A 23 -19.95 7.10 -4.24
C GLU A 23 -18.62 6.63 -3.63
N ILE A 24 -17.59 6.49 -4.46
CA ILE A 24 -16.27 6.09 -4.00
C ILE A 24 -15.63 7.27 -3.28
N LYS A 25 -15.30 7.08 -1.99
CA LYS A 25 -14.63 8.07 -1.12
C LYS A 25 -13.32 7.49 -0.60
N PRO A 26 -12.24 7.57 -1.38
CA PRO A 26 -10.96 6.98 -1.00
C PRO A 26 -10.19 7.88 -0.04
N ALA A 27 -9.40 7.23 0.83
CA ALA A 27 -8.42 7.89 1.69
C ALA A 27 -7.08 7.17 1.64
N VAL A 28 -5.99 7.91 1.85
CA VAL A 28 -4.63 7.39 1.99
C VAL A 28 -4.07 7.81 3.34
N ILE A 29 -3.48 6.86 4.05
CA ILE A 29 -2.74 7.08 5.30
C ILE A 29 -1.27 6.89 4.99
N PHE A 30 -0.54 7.99 4.85
CA PHE A 30 0.90 7.97 4.62
C PHE A 30 1.65 7.61 5.90
N ASP A 31 2.71 6.83 5.78
CA ASP A 31 3.57 6.48 6.91
C ASP A 31 4.50 7.64 7.30
N MET A 32 5.20 7.48 8.42
CA MET A 32 6.20 8.43 8.89
C MET A 32 7.24 8.72 7.81
N GLY A 33 7.72 9.96 7.74
CA GLY A 33 8.56 10.47 6.65
C GLY A 33 7.83 11.45 5.74
N GLY A 34 6.49 11.41 5.77
CA GLY A 34 5.63 12.32 5.00
C GLY A 34 5.54 11.97 3.52
N LYS A 35 4.55 12.52 2.85
CA LYS A 35 4.21 12.20 1.45
C LYS A 35 5.20 12.70 0.40
N PHE A 36 6.17 13.52 0.78
CA PHE A 36 7.22 14.04 -0.10
C PHE A 36 8.61 13.51 0.26
N ASP A 37 8.68 12.25 0.66
CA ASP A 37 9.91 11.55 1.05
C ASP A 37 10.86 11.23 -0.14
N LYS A 38 10.47 11.61 -1.37
CA LYS A 38 11.15 11.31 -2.64
C LYS A 38 11.33 9.81 -2.89
N SER A 39 10.48 8.99 -2.31
CA SER A 39 10.58 7.54 -2.32
C SER A 39 9.19 6.89 -2.24
N PHE A 40 8.96 6.15 -1.19
CA PHE A 40 7.83 5.25 -0.98
C PHE A 40 6.49 6.00 -0.86
N ASN A 41 6.37 6.92 0.09
CA ASN A 41 5.15 7.69 0.27
C ASN A 41 4.83 8.58 -0.94
N GLU A 42 5.85 9.22 -1.55
CA GLU A 42 5.65 10.05 -2.73
C GLU A 42 5.16 9.24 -3.93
N SER A 43 5.60 8.00 -4.08
CA SER A 43 5.09 7.10 -5.12
C SER A 43 3.60 6.83 -4.96
N VAL A 44 3.12 6.62 -3.73
CA VAL A 44 1.69 6.45 -3.43
C VAL A 44 0.93 7.77 -3.65
N PHE A 45 1.49 8.90 -3.22
CA PHE A 45 0.92 10.22 -3.47
C PHE A 45 0.72 10.49 -4.96
N ASN A 46 1.73 10.22 -5.78
CA ASN A 46 1.65 10.37 -7.22
C ASN A 46 0.56 9.46 -7.84
N GLY A 47 0.40 8.23 -7.31
CA GLY A 47 -0.69 7.33 -7.68
C GLY A 47 -2.07 7.91 -7.34
N ALA A 48 -2.24 8.47 -6.14
CA ALA A 48 -3.48 9.13 -5.71
C ALA A 48 -3.81 10.37 -6.55
N GLN A 49 -2.79 11.17 -6.91
CA GLN A 49 -2.97 12.32 -7.79
C GLN A 49 -3.38 11.89 -9.21
N ARG A 50 -2.76 10.83 -9.75
CA ARG A 50 -3.14 10.26 -11.04
C ARG A 50 -4.59 9.77 -11.02
N PHE A 51 -4.98 9.02 -9.99
CA PHE A 51 -6.36 8.58 -9.81
C PHE A 51 -7.35 9.75 -9.80
N THR A 52 -7.05 10.80 -9.03
CA THR A 52 -7.89 12.00 -8.98
C THR A 52 -7.99 12.67 -10.35
N LYS A 53 -6.89 12.78 -11.09
CA LYS A 53 -6.86 13.36 -12.43
C LYS A 53 -7.70 12.56 -13.45
N GLU A 54 -7.62 11.24 -13.38
CA GLU A 54 -8.29 10.34 -14.32
C GLU A 54 -9.79 10.19 -14.03
N THR A 55 -10.19 10.25 -12.76
CA THR A 55 -11.57 9.94 -12.32
C THR A 55 -12.38 11.17 -11.87
N GLY A 56 -11.71 12.27 -11.52
CA GLY A 56 -12.32 13.42 -10.87
C GLY A 56 -12.60 13.19 -9.36
N ILE A 57 -12.34 12.00 -8.82
CA ILE A 57 -12.61 11.64 -7.43
C ILE A 57 -11.43 12.09 -6.56
N LYS A 58 -11.72 12.95 -5.57
CA LYS A 58 -10.71 13.43 -4.63
C LYS A 58 -10.36 12.36 -3.61
N VAL A 59 -9.08 12.16 -3.36
CA VAL A 59 -8.55 11.29 -2.32
C VAL A 59 -8.35 12.10 -1.04
N MET A 60 -8.89 11.63 0.09
CA MET A 60 -8.58 12.19 1.40
C MET A 60 -7.19 11.71 1.83
N GLU A 61 -6.46 12.57 2.53
CA GLU A 61 -5.08 12.30 2.92
C GLU A 61 -4.90 12.47 4.43
N PHE A 62 -4.06 11.63 5.01
CA PHE A 62 -3.58 11.76 6.38
C PHE A 62 -2.12 11.35 6.45
N GLU A 63 -1.27 12.21 7.01
CA GLU A 63 0.15 11.93 7.23
C GLU A 63 0.40 11.59 8.70
N VAL A 64 0.97 10.41 8.94
CA VAL A 64 1.36 9.95 10.28
C VAL A 64 2.68 10.59 10.66
N THR A 65 2.74 11.25 11.80
CA THR A 65 3.96 11.87 12.34
C THR A 65 4.49 11.15 13.58
N ASN A 66 3.68 10.28 14.18
CA ASN A 66 4.08 9.39 15.27
C ASN A 66 3.18 8.14 15.27
N GLU A 67 3.61 7.08 15.93
CA GLU A 67 2.94 5.77 15.91
C GLU A 67 1.49 5.80 16.41
N ALA A 68 1.20 6.58 17.45
CA ALA A 68 -0.15 6.69 18.01
C ALA A 68 -1.18 7.25 17.02
N GLN A 69 -0.74 8.00 16.02
CA GLN A 69 -1.60 8.57 15.00
C GLN A 69 -2.04 7.57 13.93
N ARG A 70 -1.42 6.38 13.82
CA ARG A 70 -1.79 5.38 12.81
C ARG A 70 -3.25 4.97 12.93
N GLU A 71 -3.66 4.45 14.08
CA GLU A 71 -5.07 4.09 14.32
C GLU A 71 -6.00 5.30 14.27
N GLN A 72 -5.58 6.40 14.87
CA GLN A 72 -6.39 7.62 14.92
C GLN A 72 -6.69 8.17 13.52
N GLY A 73 -5.70 8.21 12.65
CA GLY A 73 -5.84 8.68 11.27
C GLY A 73 -6.81 7.81 10.47
N MET A 74 -6.67 6.49 10.57
CA MET A 74 -7.54 5.52 9.89
C MET A 74 -9.00 5.65 10.37
N ARG A 75 -9.23 5.67 11.70
CA ARG A 75 -10.58 5.87 12.27
C ARG A 75 -11.17 7.19 11.82
N LYS A 76 -10.39 8.27 11.85
CA LYS A 76 -10.84 9.60 11.42
C LYS A 76 -11.28 9.58 9.95
N MET A 77 -10.56 8.91 9.06
CA MET A 77 -10.95 8.81 7.65
C MET A 77 -12.21 7.96 7.48
N ALA A 78 -12.32 6.80 8.14
CA ALA A 78 -13.51 5.97 8.11
C ALA A 78 -14.76 6.73 8.65
N GLN A 79 -14.63 7.42 9.77
CA GLN A 79 -15.71 8.25 10.35
C GLN A 79 -16.13 9.43 9.46
N ARG A 80 -15.22 9.93 8.62
CA ARG A 80 -15.51 10.97 7.61
C ARG A 80 -16.14 10.39 6.34
N GLY A 81 -16.45 9.11 6.33
CA GLY A 81 -17.14 8.42 5.26
C GLY A 81 -16.23 7.85 4.18
N ALA A 82 -14.92 7.70 4.44
CA ALA A 82 -14.08 6.93 3.54
C ALA A 82 -14.58 5.49 3.48
N ASN A 83 -14.83 5.00 2.28
CA ASN A 83 -15.24 3.62 2.05
C ASN A 83 -14.14 2.74 1.44
N VAL A 84 -13.01 3.37 1.09
CA VAL A 84 -11.75 2.72 0.72
C VAL A 84 -10.61 3.46 1.43
N ILE A 85 -9.79 2.75 2.22
CA ILE A 85 -8.64 3.31 2.92
C ILE A 85 -7.39 2.53 2.52
N VAL A 86 -6.38 3.25 2.03
CA VAL A 86 -5.05 2.72 1.69
C VAL A 86 -4.09 3.05 2.82
N CYS A 87 -3.57 2.01 3.48
CA CYS A 87 -2.53 2.10 4.50
C CYS A 87 -1.16 1.91 3.83
N VAL A 88 -0.25 2.85 4.00
CA VAL A 88 1.04 2.85 3.32
C VAL A 88 2.13 2.31 4.24
N GLY A 89 2.64 1.10 3.93
CA GLY A 89 3.77 0.50 4.61
C GLY A 89 3.44 -0.48 5.73
N PHE A 90 4.38 -1.41 5.93
CA PHE A 90 4.24 -2.53 6.86
C PHE A 90 4.11 -2.10 8.34
N ALA A 91 4.68 -0.97 8.70
CA ALA A 91 4.60 -0.45 10.07
C ALA A 91 3.17 -0.10 10.51
N GLN A 92 2.24 0.02 9.56
CA GLN A 92 0.82 0.24 9.83
C GLN A 92 0.00 -1.06 9.95
N ALA A 93 0.61 -2.25 9.84
CA ALA A 93 -0.09 -3.53 9.75
C ALA A 93 -1.08 -3.76 10.89
N ASP A 94 -0.61 -3.68 12.15
CA ASP A 94 -1.44 -3.93 13.33
C ASP A 94 -2.56 -2.89 13.47
N ALA A 95 -2.24 -1.62 13.24
CA ALA A 95 -3.21 -0.53 13.28
C ALA A 95 -4.28 -0.69 12.20
N CYS A 96 -3.87 -1.04 10.98
CA CYS A 96 -4.76 -1.23 9.84
C CYS A 96 -5.68 -2.44 10.06
N ASP A 97 -5.15 -3.57 10.54
CA ASP A 97 -5.94 -4.77 10.87
C ASP A 97 -6.98 -4.48 11.95
N LYS A 98 -6.56 -3.82 13.01
CA LYS A 98 -7.46 -3.45 14.12
C LYS A 98 -8.59 -2.54 13.65
N VAL A 99 -8.27 -1.46 12.95
CA VAL A 99 -9.29 -0.50 12.47
C VAL A 99 -10.18 -1.10 11.40
N ALA A 100 -9.66 -1.96 10.53
CA ALA A 100 -10.47 -2.68 9.54
C ALA A 100 -11.55 -3.56 10.19
N LYS A 101 -11.26 -4.19 11.33
CA LYS A 101 -12.24 -4.96 12.11
C LYS A 101 -13.32 -4.06 12.74
N GLU A 102 -12.98 -2.83 13.12
CA GLU A 102 -13.93 -1.85 13.66
C GLU A 102 -14.89 -1.30 12.58
N PHE A 103 -14.44 -1.28 11.31
CA PHE A 103 -15.20 -0.72 10.18
C PHE A 103 -15.42 -1.77 9.07
N PRO A 104 -16.23 -2.80 9.28
CA PRO A 104 -16.39 -3.92 8.35
C PRO A 104 -16.97 -3.54 6.98
N ASN A 105 -17.66 -2.42 6.88
CA ASN A 105 -18.21 -1.90 5.62
C ASN A 105 -17.21 -1.05 4.82
N THR A 106 -16.10 -0.62 5.42
CA THR A 106 -15.01 0.08 4.74
C THR A 106 -14.03 -0.96 4.19
N LYS A 107 -13.58 -0.77 2.95
CA LYS A 107 -12.54 -1.60 2.34
C LYS A 107 -11.18 -1.01 2.65
N PHE A 108 -10.28 -1.86 3.12
CA PHE A 108 -8.91 -1.48 3.39
C PHE A 108 -7.97 -2.09 2.36
N SER A 109 -6.89 -1.41 2.07
CA SER A 109 -5.75 -2.01 1.41
C SER A 109 -4.46 -1.58 2.12
N ILE A 110 -3.48 -2.47 2.13
CA ILE A 110 -2.20 -2.19 2.77
C ILE A 110 -1.06 -2.60 1.84
N ILE A 111 -0.01 -1.78 1.83
CA ILE A 111 1.19 -1.97 1.00
C ILE A 111 2.31 -2.56 1.85
N ASP A 112 3.09 -3.48 1.26
CA ASP A 112 4.20 -4.22 1.88
C ASP A 112 3.78 -5.15 3.03
N VAL A 113 2.54 -5.63 2.99
CA VAL A 113 1.99 -6.61 3.94
C VAL A 113 1.33 -7.74 3.18
N GLY A 114 1.53 -8.98 3.61
CA GLY A 114 0.95 -10.16 2.98
C GLY A 114 0.62 -11.27 3.97
N TRP A 115 0.51 -10.95 5.27
CA TRP A 115 0.33 -11.94 6.35
C TRP A 115 -0.89 -11.72 7.25
N LEU A 116 -1.71 -10.69 6.97
CA LEU A 116 -2.92 -10.43 7.75
C LEU A 116 -4.09 -11.27 7.24
N ASP A 117 -4.95 -11.69 8.17
CA ASP A 117 -6.21 -12.38 7.85
C ASP A 117 -7.39 -11.46 8.18
N ASN A 118 -7.90 -10.75 7.16
CA ASN A 118 -8.99 -9.81 7.33
C ASN A 118 -9.84 -9.72 6.05
N ALA A 119 -11.13 -10.05 6.17
CA ALA A 119 -12.05 -10.20 5.04
C ALA A 119 -12.34 -8.91 4.25
N ASN A 120 -12.16 -7.73 4.86
CA ASN A 120 -12.35 -6.44 4.19
C ASN A 120 -11.03 -5.73 3.81
N MET A 121 -9.91 -6.49 3.81
CA MET A 121 -8.59 -5.97 3.49
C MET A 121 -7.97 -6.64 2.26
N ARG A 122 -7.38 -5.83 1.38
CA ARG A 122 -6.51 -6.27 0.29
C ARG A 122 -5.06 -5.92 0.62
N GLN A 123 -4.19 -6.91 0.52
CA GLN A 123 -2.76 -6.77 0.79
C GLN A 123 -1.97 -6.78 -0.51
N TYR A 124 -0.95 -5.93 -0.59
CA TYR A 124 -0.07 -5.81 -1.75
C TYR A 124 1.38 -6.00 -1.34
N VAL A 125 2.04 -6.93 -2.00
CA VAL A 125 3.48 -7.21 -1.87
C VAL A 125 4.15 -7.15 -3.23
N PHE A 126 5.46 -6.95 -3.24
CA PHE A 126 6.25 -6.82 -4.46
C PHE A 126 7.36 -7.88 -4.52
N ASN A 127 8.00 -7.98 -5.67
CA ASN A 127 9.18 -8.82 -5.87
C ASN A 127 10.45 -8.01 -5.60
N GLU A 128 10.62 -7.51 -4.39
CA GLU A 128 11.72 -6.63 -3.98
C GLU A 128 13.09 -7.25 -4.25
N HIS A 129 13.18 -8.58 -4.13
CA HIS A 129 14.41 -9.34 -4.41
C HIS A 129 14.85 -9.24 -5.87
N GLU A 130 13.94 -9.07 -6.84
CA GLU A 130 14.28 -8.93 -8.25
C GLU A 130 15.00 -7.61 -8.52
N GLY A 131 14.43 -6.48 -8.03
CA GLY A 131 15.09 -5.18 -8.11
C GLY A 131 16.41 -5.16 -7.37
N SER A 132 16.46 -5.71 -6.15
CA SER A 132 17.69 -5.82 -5.35
C SER A 132 18.76 -6.67 -6.01
N PHE A 133 18.38 -7.72 -6.72
CA PHE A 133 19.34 -8.54 -7.50
C PHE A 133 20.06 -7.69 -8.55
N LEU A 134 19.34 -6.87 -9.30
CA LEU A 134 19.94 -5.99 -10.29
C LEU A 134 20.88 -4.96 -9.65
N VAL A 135 20.49 -4.40 -8.51
CA VAL A 135 21.32 -3.45 -7.76
C VAL A 135 22.58 -4.14 -7.21
N GLY A 136 22.46 -5.35 -6.67
CA GLY A 136 23.60 -6.15 -6.22
C GLY A 136 24.58 -6.48 -7.34
N ALA A 137 24.08 -6.89 -8.50
CA ALA A 137 24.87 -7.14 -9.69
C ALA A 137 25.66 -5.87 -10.11
N LEU A 138 24.97 -4.74 -10.19
CA LEU A 138 25.59 -3.46 -10.53
C LEU A 138 26.66 -3.05 -9.51
N ALA A 139 26.40 -3.22 -8.22
CA ALA A 139 27.35 -2.92 -7.15
C ALA A 139 28.63 -3.75 -7.29
N ALA A 140 28.50 -5.06 -7.56
CA ALA A 140 29.66 -5.94 -7.78
C ALA A 140 30.47 -5.56 -9.04
N MET A 141 29.79 -5.15 -10.12
CA MET A 141 30.46 -4.67 -11.34
C MET A 141 31.20 -3.35 -11.11
N ALA A 142 30.64 -2.45 -10.31
CA ALA A 142 31.23 -1.14 -10.03
C ALA A 142 32.35 -1.20 -8.98
N SER A 143 32.38 -2.23 -8.13
CA SER A 143 33.34 -2.35 -7.03
C SER A 143 34.77 -2.56 -7.54
N LYS A 144 35.67 -1.69 -7.16
CA LYS A 144 37.11 -1.80 -7.45
C LYS A 144 37.86 -2.67 -6.43
N THR A 145 37.27 -2.91 -5.27
CA THR A 145 37.88 -3.66 -4.18
C THR A 145 37.40 -5.10 -4.06
N GLY A 146 36.37 -5.45 -4.83
CA GLY A 146 35.66 -6.73 -4.66
C GLY A 146 34.81 -6.83 -3.39
N LYS A 147 34.53 -5.68 -2.76
CA LYS A 147 33.71 -5.56 -1.53
C LYS A 147 32.52 -4.66 -1.80
N VAL A 148 31.35 -5.11 -1.35
CA VAL A 148 30.10 -4.36 -1.42
C VAL A 148 29.32 -4.50 -0.11
N GLY A 149 28.37 -3.60 0.14
CA GLY A 149 27.58 -3.60 1.36
C GLY A 149 26.10 -3.44 1.12
N PHE A 150 25.29 -4.07 1.97
CA PHE A 150 23.86 -3.86 2.09
C PHE A 150 23.57 -3.31 3.49
N VAL A 151 22.88 -2.18 3.55
CA VAL A 151 22.40 -1.61 4.81
C VAL A 151 20.88 -1.65 4.77
N GLY A 152 20.29 -2.49 5.62
CA GLY A 152 18.83 -2.57 5.80
C GLY A 152 18.39 -1.77 7.01
N GLY A 153 17.11 -1.44 7.08
CA GLY A 153 16.51 -0.81 8.25
C GLY A 153 16.28 -1.84 9.36
N MET A 154 15.08 -2.38 9.39
CA MET A 154 14.64 -3.35 10.38
C MET A 154 14.99 -4.79 9.97
N ASP A 155 15.38 -5.64 10.93
CA ASP A 155 15.64 -7.06 10.64
C ASP A 155 14.33 -7.89 10.61
N ILE A 156 13.57 -7.74 9.54
CA ILE A 156 12.31 -8.45 9.29
C ILE A 156 12.36 -9.19 7.94
N PRO A 157 11.46 -10.16 7.71
CA PRO A 157 11.43 -10.93 6.46
C PRO A 157 11.39 -10.10 5.19
N LEU A 158 10.65 -8.99 5.18
CA LEU A 158 10.59 -8.04 4.05
C LEU A 158 11.99 -7.48 3.73
N ILE A 159 12.70 -6.94 4.71
CA ILE A 159 14.03 -6.34 4.50
C ILE A 159 15.08 -7.40 4.17
N ARG A 160 14.98 -8.59 4.77
CA ARG A 160 15.83 -9.74 4.40
C ARG A 160 15.64 -10.17 2.96
N LYS A 161 14.44 -10.00 2.39
CA LYS A 161 14.14 -10.30 0.99
C LYS A 161 14.94 -9.38 0.04
N PHE A 162 15.03 -8.07 0.35
CA PHE A 162 15.94 -7.14 -0.33
C PHE A 162 17.40 -7.58 -0.21
N ALA A 163 17.87 -7.87 1.01
CA ALA A 163 19.24 -8.30 1.26
C ALA A 163 19.60 -9.57 0.47
N CYS A 164 18.70 -10.55 0.48
CA CYS A 164 18.88 -11.82 -0.24
C CYS A 164 19.04 -11.59 -1.74
N GLY A 165 18.17 -10.79 -2.35
CA GLY A 165 18.27 -10.43 -3.77
C GLY A 165 19.61 -9.76 -4.09
N TYR A 166 19.98 -8.75 -3.27
CA TYR A 166 21.24 -8.03 -3.44
C TYR A 166 22.46 -8.96 -3.41
N VAL A 167 22.54 -9.84 -2.42
CA VAL A 167 23.66 -10.80 -2.29
C VAL A 167 23.73 -11.74 -3.50
N GLN A 168 22.59 -12.27 -3.92
CA GLN A 168 22.54 -13.18 -5.07
C GLN A 168 22.96 -12.47 -6.36
N GLY A 169 22.50 -11.23 -6.60
CA GLY A 169 22.90 -10.44 -7.74
C GLY A 169 24.40 -10.15 -7.77
N ALA A 170 24.97 -9.75 -6.62
CA ALA A 170 26.40 -9.51 -6.49
C ALA A 170 27.21 -10.77 -6.78
N LYS A 171 26.82 -11.91 -6.22
CA LYS A 171 27.48 -13.21 -6.41
C LYS A 171 27.34 -13.78 -7.83
N ALA A 172 26.24 -13.50 -8.51
CA ALA A 172 26.03 -13.93 -9.90
C ALA A 172 27.02 -13.30 -10.87
N VAL A 173 27.43 -12.06 -10.61
CA VAL A 173 28.42 -11.33 -11.44
C VAL A 173 29.86 -11.64 -11.00
N ASN A 174 30.12 -11.71 -9.72
CA ASN A 174 31.43 -12.00 -9.17
C ASN A 174 31.27 -12.95 -7.95
N SER A 175 31.52 -14.24 -8.17
CA SER A 175 31.39 -15.25 -7.12
C SER A 175 32.33 -15.03 -5.93
N LYS A 176 33.44 -14.27 -6.12
CA LYS A 176 34.44 -13.96 -5.09
C LYS A 176 34.12 -12.64 -4.35
N VAL A 177 33.10 -11.86 -4.75
CA VAL A 177 32.77 -10.61 -4.07
C VAL A 177 32.43 -10.85 -2.61
N GLU A 178 32.98 -10.04 -1.71
CA GLU A 178 32.61 -10.01 -0.30
C GLU A 178 31.41 -9.09 -0.12
N VAL A 179 30.33 -9.63 0.46
CA VAL A 179 29.11 -8.85 0.70
C VAL A 179 28.90 -8.72 2.21
N TYR A 180 28.99 -7.51 2.70
CA TYR A 180 28.71 -7.16 4.08
C TYR A 180 27.25 -6.76 4.23
N GLN A 181 26.58 -7.22 5.28
CA GLN A 181 25.19 -6.91 5.58
C GLN A 181 25.05 -6.38 7.00
N ASN A 182 24.30 -5.32 7.14
CA ASN A 182 23.96 -4.76 8.45
C ASN A 182 22.52 -4.25 8.46
N MET A 183 21.84 -4.39 9.61
CA MET A 183 20.53 -3.80 9.88
C MET A 183 20.69 -2.67 10.90
N THR A 184 20.03 -1.54 10.68
CA THR A 184 20.27 -0.34 11.49
C THR A 184 19.50 -0.33 12.80
N GLY A 185 18.44 -1.13 12.95
CA GLY A 185 17.64 -1.12 14.16
C GLY A 185 16.52 -2.15 14.20
N THR A 186 15.64 -1.95 15.16
CA THR A 186 14.45 -2.76 15.43
C THR A 186 13.15 -1.97 15.26
N THR A 187 13.23 -0.71 14.84
CA THR A 187 12.10 0.18 14.55
C THR A 187 12.06 0.48 13.07
N PRO A 188 10.85 0.77 12.52
CA PRO A 188 10.67 1.17 11.13
C PRO A 188 11.39 2.46 10.79
#